data_a8ab8ca016b486c4b854f73ca77fba67
#
_entry.id   a8ab8ca016b486c4b854f73ca77fba67
#
_cell.length_a   1.000
_cell.length_b   1.000
_cell.length_c   1.000
_cell.angle_alpha   90.00
_cell.angle_beta   90.00
_cell.angle_gamma   90.00
#
_symmetry.space_group_name_H-M   'P 1'
#
loop_
_entity.id
_entity.type
_entity.pdbx_description
1 polymer ?
#
loop_
_entity_poly.entity_id
_entity_poly.type
_entity_poly.pdbx_seq_one_letter_code
_entity_poly.pdbx_strand_id
1 'polypeptide(L)'
;MGQQQLLLIILGVIVVGIAVAVGITMFTDNAISANRDAVTNDLVNLASRAQQYYRRPASMGGGEGAFTGLTFDRLSTKPSNSNGRYLINGAVAATQVTLRGVGREKVNATDTVTVDMRVTPDSAVATVVY
;
A
#
# COMPACT_ATOMS: atom_id res chain seq x y z
N MET A 1 -16.29 54.79 2.40
CA MET A 1 -16.31 53.79 3.48
C MET A 1 -16.69 52.41 2.99
N GLY A 2 -17.83 52.23 2.35
CA GLY A 2 -18.32 50.93 1.95
C GLY A 2 -17.47 50.12 0.98
N GLN A 3 -16.84 50.77 -0.01
CA GLN A 3 -16.09 50.10 -1.08
C GLN A 3 -14.83 49.41 -0.56
N GLN A 4 -14.05 50.07 0.27
CA GLN A 4 -12.82 49.44 0.81
C GLN A 4 -13.13 48.24 1.74
N GLN A 5 -14.17 48.40 2.55
CA GLN A 5 -14.61 47.32 3.42
C GLN A 5 -15.13 46.13 2.62
N LEU A 6 -15.92 46.36 1.58
CA LEU A 6 -16.42 45.32 0.70
C LEU A 6 -15.29 44.59 -0.02
N LEU A 7 -14.30 45.33 -0.51
CA LEU A 7 -13.12 44.74 -1.18
C LEU A 7 -12.32 43.84 -0.21
N LEU A 8 -12.16 44.27 1.03
CA LEU A 8 -11.46 43.46 2.04
C LEU A 8 -12.23 42.17 2.40
N ILE A 9 -13.56 42.29 2.49
CA ILE A 9 -14.42 41.10 2.75
C ILE A 9 -14.33 40.11 1.59
N ILE A 10 -14.43 40.59 0.33
CA ILE A 10 -14.32 39.75 -0.85
C ILE A 10 -12.94 39.09 -0.92
N LEU A 11 -11.88 39.85 -0.69
CA LEU A 11 -10.52 39.33 -0.64
C LEU A 11 -10.38 38.25 0.45
N GLY A 12 -10.91 38.49 1.63
CA GLY A 12 -10.91 37.53 2.74
C GLY A 12 -11.61 36.23 2.38
N VAL A 13 -12.77 36.31 1.75
CA VAL A 13 -13.52 35.11 1.30
C VAL A 13 -12.73 34.31 0.26
N ILE A 14 -12.10 34.98 -0.71
CA ILE A 14 -11.29 34.34 -1.73
C ILE A 14 -10.09 33.62 -1.10
N VAL A 15 -9.37 34.29 -0.21
CA VAL A 15 -8.21 33.71 0.48
C VAL A 15 -8.61 32.49 1.30
N VAL A 16 -9.70 32.56 2.05
CA VAL A 16 -10.21 31.43 2.81
C VAL A 16 -10.63 30.27 1.91
N GLY A 17 -11.31 30.58 0.80
CA GLY A 17 -11.71 29.57 -0.18
C GLY A 17 -10.53 28.81 -0.76
N ILE A 18 -9.46 29.51 -1.13
CA ILE A 18 -8.21 28.89 -1.62
C ILE A 18 -7.55 28.06 -0.51
N ALA A 19 -7.48 28.60 0.70
CA ALA A 19 -6.88 27.90 1.84
C ALA A 19 -7.57 26.58 2.15
N VAL A 20 -8.90 26.57 2.09
CA VAL A 20 -9.70 25.34 2.31
C VAL A 20 -9.44 24.33 1.19
N ALA A 21 -9.43 24.76 -0.06
CA ALA A 21 -9.18 23.88 -1.19
C ALA A 21 -7.80 23.22 -1.10
N VAL A 22 -6.76 24.00 -0.81
CA VAL A 22 -5.38 23.51 -0.63
C VAL A 22 -5.30 22.58 0.58
N GLY A 23 -5.96 22.91 1.68
CA GLY A 23 -5.98 22.10 2.89
C GLY A 23 -6.59 20.72 2.66
N ILE A 24 -7.67 20.63 1.91
CA ILE A 24 -8.30 19.33 1.55
C ILE A 24 -7.34 18.51 0.69
N THR A 25 -6.69 19.12 -0.30
CA THR A 25 -5.74 18.41 -1.16
C THR A 25 -4.56 17.84 -0.35
N MET A 26 -3.97 18.65 0.52
CA MET A 26 -2.87 18.22 1.37
C MET A 26 -3.28 17.08 2.31
N PHE A 27 -4.49 17.14 2.85
CA PHE A 27 -5.02 16.09 3.72
C PHE A 27 -5.17 14.77 2.95
N THR A 28 -5.70 14.82 1.74
CA THR A 28 -5.85 13.66 0.87
C THR A 28 -4.50 13.04 0.51
N ASP A 29 -3.53 13.86 0.15
CA ASP A 29 -2.18 13.40 -0.19
C ASP A 29 -1.49 12.73 1.00
N ASN A 30 -1.66 13.28 2.18
CA ASN A 30 -1.15 12.69 3.42
C ASN A 30 -1.83 11.35 3.73
N ALA A 31 -3.13 11.25 3.53
CA ALA A 31 -3.87 10.00 3.73
C ALA A 31 -3.40 8.90 2.76
N ILE A 32 -3.19 9.26 1.50
CA ILE A 32 -2.65 8.34 0.49
C ILE A 32 -1.26 7.86 0.87
N SER A 33 -0.36 8.78 1.24
CA SER A 33 1.00 8.45 1.68
C SER A 33 0.99 7.53 2.91
N ALA A 34 0.21 7.86 3.92
CA ALA A 34 0.12 7.07 5.14
C ALA A 34 -0.43 5.66 4.86
N ASN A 35 -1.44 5.54 4.01
CA ASN A 35 -1.98 4.24 3.61
C ASN A 35 -0.97 3.42 2.81
N ARG A 36 -0.22 4.07 1.91
CA ARG A 36 0.84 3.42 1.14
C ARG A 36 1.94 2.88 2.05
N ASP A 37 2.36 3.64 3.02
CA ASP A 37 3.37 3.22 4.00
C ASP A 37 2.87 2.04 4.85
N ALA A 38 1.63 2.09 5.29
CA ALA A 38 1.01 1.00 6.05
C ALA A 38 0.93 -0.30 5.23
N VAL A 39 0.51 -0.21 3.97
CA VAL A 39 0.47 -1.35 3.05
C VAL A 39 1.87 -1.90 2.80
N THR A 40 2.87 -1.05 2.62
CA THR A 40 4.25 -1.47 2.42
C THR A 40 4.79 -2.19 3.66
N ASN A 41 4.52 -1.70 4.85
CA ASN A 41 4.92 -2.37 6.09
C ASN A 41 4.28 -3.75 6.25
N ASP A 42 3.00 -3.87 5.92
CA ASP A 42 2.31 -5.17 5.95
C ASP A 42 2.92 -6.13 4.91
N LEU A 43 3.26 -5.63 3.73
CA LEU A 43 3.94 -6.42 2.70
C LEU A 43 5.33 -6.87 3.15
N VAL A 44 6.09 -6.04 3.86
CA VAL A 44 7.39 -6.43 4.42
C VAL A 44 7.23 -7.60 5.41
N ASN A 45 6.21 -7.56 6.26
CA ASN A 45 5.89 -8.66 7.17
C ASN A 45 5.53 -9.94 6.42
N LEU A 46 4.71 -9.83 5.37
CA LEU A 46 4.36 -10.97 4.51
C LEU A 46 5.58 -11.50 3.76
N ALA A 47 6.46 -10.62 3.27
CA ALA A 47 7.71 -11.00 2.62
C ALA A 47 8.61 -11.80 3.55
N SER A 48 8.73 -11.39 4.80
CA SER A 48 9.49 -12.14 5.82
C SER A 48 8.93 -13.55 6.03
N ARG A 49 7.62 -13.67 6.06
CA ARG A 49 6.94 -14.98 6.17
C ARG A 49 7.17 -15.83 4.92
N ALA A 50 7.16 -15.22 3.74
CA ALA A 50 7.46 -15.94 2.49
C ALA A 50 8.89 -16.46 2.48
N GLN A 51 9.85 -15.68 2.95
CA GLN A 51 11.25 -16.12 3.10
C GLN A 51 11.40 -17.24 4.13
N GLN A 52 10.65 -17.21 5.22
CA GLN A 52 10.58 -18.31 6.20
C GLN A 52 10.02 -19.59 5.55
N TYR A 53 8.97 -19.47 4.75
CA TYR A 53 8.43 -20.58 3.98
C TYR A 53 9.49 -21.20 3.06
N TYR A 54 10.24 -20.38 2.35
CA TYR A 54 11.33 -20.82 1.48
C TYR A 54 12.36 -21.66 2.23
N ARG A 55 12.75 -21.24 3.42
CA ARG A 55 13.78 -21.91 4.23
C ARG A 55 13.28 -23.09 5.04
N ARG A 56 11.97 -23.22 5.22
CA ARG A 56 11.37 -24.26 6.04
C ARG A 56 11.40 -25.60 5.31
N PRO A 57 11.75 -26.71 6.00
CA PRO A 57 11.70 -28.04 5.41
C PRO A 57 10.29 -28.43 4.95
N ALA A 58 10.19 -29.26 3.92
CA ALA A 58 8.90 -29.74 3.41
C ALA A 58 8.11 -30.53 4.46
N SER A 59 8.79 -31.26 5.35
CA SER A 59 8.17 -31.98 6.47
C SER A 59 7.43 -31.08 7.44
N MET A 60 7.79 -29.79 7.50
CA MET A 60 7.14 -28.77 8.33
C MET A 60 6.20 -27.87 7.52
N GLY A 61 5.84 -28.27 6.32
CA GLY A 61 4.94 -27.51 5.44
C GLY A 61 5.61 -26.33 4.73
N GLY A 62 6.92 -26.36 4.59
CA GLY A 62 7.69 -25.33 3.90
C GLY A 62 8.01 -25.68 2.46
N GLY A 63 8.73 -24.75 1.77
CA GLY A 63 9.10 -24.89 0.37
C GLY A 63 10.40 -25.63 0.12
N GLU A 64 11.19 -25.90 1.14
CA GLU A 64 12.48 -26.61 1.05
C GLU A 64 13.40 -26.03 -0.03
N GLY A 65 13.61 -24.71 0.02
CA GLY A 65 14.46 -24.01 -0.93
C GLY A 65 13.74 -23.56 -2.20
N ALA A 66 12.43 -23.48 -2.19
CA ALA A 66 11.63 -22.95 -3.28
C ALA A 66 10.36 -22.27 -2.78
N PHE A 67 9.85 -21.28 -3.53
CA PHE A 67 8.55 -20.68 -3.24
C PHE A 67 7.39 -21.49 -3.85
N THR A 68 7.68 -22.47 -4.68
CA THR A 68 6.66 -23.29 -5.35
C THR A 68 5.68 -23.87 -4.35
N GLY A 69 4.38 -23.76 -4.64
CA GLY A 69 3.33 -24.23 -3.75
C GLY A 69 2.96 -23.25 -2.62
N LEU A 70 3.57 -22.07 -2.61
CA LEU A 70 3.21 -21.03 -1.66
C LEU A 70 1.81 -20.50 -1.98
N THR A 71 0.93 -20.52 -0.99
CA THR A 71 -0.41 -19.94 -1.06
C THR A 71 -0.52 -18.82 -0.02
N PHE A 72 -1.45 -17.91 -0.22
CA PHE A 72 -1.64 -16.81 0.72
C PHE A 72 -1.98 -17.30 2.14
N ASP A 73 -2.71 -18.39 2.26
CA ASP A 73 -3.08 -18.99 3.55
C ASP A 73 -1.87 -19.40 4.38
N ARG A 74 -0.76 -19.71 3.74
CA ARG A 74 0.50 -20.04 4.43
C ARG A 74 1.24 -18.78 4.93
N LEU A 75 0.93 -17.63 4.37
CA LEU A 75 1.51 -16.36 4.79
C LEU A 75 0.69 -15.70 5.88
N SER A 76 -0.64 -15.75 5.76
CA SER A 76 -1.56 -15.12 6.71
C SER A 76 -2.93 -15.75 6.64
N THR A 77 -3.58 -15.84 7.77
CA THR A 77 -4.96 -16.31 7.86
C THR A 77 -5.97 -15.26 7.43
N LYS A 78 -5.55 -13.99 7.34
CA LYS A 78 -6.42 -12.87 6.98
C LYS A 78 -5.89 -12.16 5.74
N PRO A 79 -6.59 -12.25 4.61
CA PRO A 79 -6.18 -11.57 3.38
C PRO A 79 -6.44 -10.07 3.39
N SER A 80 -7.14 -9.55 4.39
CA SER A 80 -7.42 -8.11 4.52
C SER A 80 -7.39 -7.66 5.97
N ASN A 81 -7.04 -6.40 6.14
CA ASN A 81 -7.04 -5.71 7.43
C ASN A 81 -7.53 -4.26 7.27
N SER A 82 -7.38 -3.43 8.31
CA SER A 82 -7.75 -2.01 8.25
C SER A 82 -6.95 -1.20 7.22
N ASN A 83 -5.76 -1.65 6.85
CA ASN A 83 -4.89 -0.95 5.89
C ASN A 83 -5.22 -1.29 4.44
N GLY A 84 -5.71 -2.50 4.16
CA GLY A 84 -6.03 -2.92 2.81
C GLY A 84 -6.20 -4.42 2.66
N ARG A 85 -6.07 -4.87 1.44
CA ARG A 85 -6.18 -6.27 1.05
C ARG A 85 -4.87 -6.75 0.42
N TYR A 86 -4.48 -7.98 0.70
CA TYR A 86 -3.23 -8.56 0.23
C TYR A 86 -3.49 -9.85 -0.54
N LEU A 87 -2.69 -10.07 -1.58
CA LEU A 87 -2.79 -11.27 -2.40
C LEU A 87 -1.41 -11.59 -3.04
N ILE A 88 -1.29 -12.80 -3.55
CA ILE A 88 -0.16 -13.16 -4.40
C ILE A 88 -0.49 -12.74 -5.83
N ASN A 89 0.38 -11.92 -6.42
CA ASN A 89 0.20 -11.40 -7.77
C ASN A 89 0.95 -12.27 -8.77
N GLY A 90 0.20 -12.90 -9.68
CA GLY A 90 0.75 -13.74 -10.72
C GLY A 90 1.20 -15.12 -10.25
N ALA A 91 1.97 -15.79 -11.07
CA ALA A 91 2.46 -17.14 -10.80
C ALA A 91 3.62 -17.11 -9.79
N VAL A 92 3.63 -18.11 -8.91
CA VAL A 92 4.72 -18.30 -7.96
C VAL A 92 5.83 -19.09 -8.64
N ALA A 93 7.00 -18.49 -8.78
CA ALA A 93 8.19 -19.16 -9.28
C ALA A 93 8.97 -19.81 -8.14
N ALA A 94 9.91 -20.72 -8.49
CA ALA A 94 10.73 -21.36 -7.47
C ALA A 94 11.65 -20.38 -6.72
N THR A 95 12.08 -19.31 -7.38
CA THR A 95 13.06 -18.36 -6.84
C THR A 95 12.49 -17.00 -6.48
N GLN A 96 11.22 -16.74 -6.85
CA GLN A 96 10.59 -15.47 -6.53
C GLN A 96 9.07 -15.59 -6.43
N VAL A 97 8.49 -14.69 -5.65
CA VAL A 97 7.05 -14.50 -5.55
C VAL A 97 6.78 -13.00 -5.47
N THR A 98 5.69 -12.56 -6.08
CA THR A 98 5.25 -11.18 -6.00
C THR A 98 3.99 -11.12 -5.15
N LEU A 99 4.03 -10.30 -4.10
CA LEU A 99 2.88 -10.02 -3.25
C LEU A 99 2.31 -8.66 -3.63
N ARG A 100 1.01 -8.55 -3.68
CA ARG A 100 0.32 -7.28 -3.95
C ARG A 100 -0.50 -6.85 -2.75
N GLY A 101 -0.33 -5.62 -2.35
CA GLY A 101 -1.18 -4.95 -1.37
C GLY A 101 -2.01 -3.87 -2.05
N VAL A 102 -3.32 -3.93 -1.87
CA VAL A 102 -4.26 -2.91 -2.33
C VAL A 102 -4.80 -2.18 -1.11
N GLY A 103 -4.43 -0.92 -0.98
CA GLY A 103 -4.85 -0.08 0.14
C GLY A 103 -6.32 0.32 0.10
N ARG A 104 -6.69 1.23 0.97
CA ARG A 104 -8.06 1.72 1.08
C ARG A 104 -8.24 3.11 0.48
N GLU A 105 -7.18 3.89 0.41
CA GLU A 105 -7.24 5.24 -0.13
C GLU A 105 -7.15 5.21 -1.67
N LYS A 106 -7.97 6.04 -2.31
CA LYS A 106 -7.96 6.20 -3.75
C LYS A 106 -6.94 7.25 -4.17
N VAL A 107 -6.08 6.89 -5.11
CA VAL A 107 -5.11 7.81 -5.70
C VAL A 107 -5.79 8.71 -6.74
N ASN A 108 -6.76 8.14 -7.47
CA ASN A 108 -7.57 8.85 -8.43
C ASN A 108 -8.97 8.23 -8.53
N ALA A 109 -9.77 8.64 -9.52
CA ALA A 109 -11.14 8.16 -9.68
C ALA A 109 -11.24 6.63 -9.90
N THR A 110 -10.22 6.02 -10.48
CA THR A 110 -10.20 4.60 -10.88
C THR A 110 -9.25 3.75 -10.05
N ASP A 111 -8.16 4.34 -9.56
CA ASP A 111 -7.06 3.59 -8.96
C ASP A 111 -6.97 3.82 -7.45
N THR A 112 -6.68 2.74 -6.75
CA THR A 112 -6.45 2.72 -5.31
C THR A 112 -4.97 2.50 -5.05
N VAL A 113 -4.47 2.92 -3.89
CA VAL A 113 -3.10 2.64 -3.46
C VAL A 113 -2.78 1.18 -3.69
N THR A 114 -1.78 0.91 -4.52
CA THR A 114 -1.36 -0.45 -4.88
C THR A 114 0.15 -0.53 -4.82
N VAL A 115 0.65 -1.49 -4.09
CA VAL A 115 2.09 -1.75 -3.94
C VAL A 115 2.35 -3.22 -4.23
N ASP A 116 3.34 -3.48 -5.07
CA ASP A 116 3.84 -4.82 -5.32
C ASP A 116 5.15 -5.03 -4.58
N MET A 117 5.28 -6.19 -3.95
CA MET A 117 6.51 -6.61 -3.27
C MET A 117 7.04 -7.86 -3.94
N ARG A 118 8.15 -7.74 -4.64
CA ARG A 118 8.86 -8.90 -5.18
C ARG A 118 9.77 -9.47 -4.11
N VAL A 119 9.53 -10.72 -3.76
CA VAL A 119 10.27 -11.43 -2.72
C VAL A 119 11.17 -12.47 -3.37
N THR A 120 12.46 -12.41 -3.05
CA THR A 120 13.44 -13.42 -3.37
C THR A 120 13.99 -14.01 -2.08
N PRO A 121 14.76 -15.13 -2.12
CA PRO A 121 15.30 -15.72 -0.89
C PRO A 121 16.13 -14.75 -0.02
N ASP A 122 16.79 -13.78 -0.68
CA ASP A 122 17.73 -12.87 -0.03
C ASP A 122 17.26 -11.43 0.05
N SER A 123 16.20 -11.07 -0.68
CA SER A 123 15.74 -9.69 -0.75
C SER A 123 14.22 -9.57 -0.91
N ALA A 124 13.72 -8.39 -0.63
CA ALA A 124 12.34 -8.01 -0.90
C ALA A 124 12.36 -6.56 -1.41
N VAL A 125 11.76 -6.32 -2.56
CA VAL A 125 11.74 -5.01 -3.22
C VAL A 125 10.29 -4.56 -3.41
N ALA A 126 9.96 -3.42 -2.83
CA ALA A 126 8.66 -2.81 -3.00
C ALA A 126 8.64 -1.90 -4.23
N THR A 127 7.60 -2.02 -5.03
CA THR A 127 7.35 -1.15 -6.19
C THR A 127 5.96 -0.56 -6.06
N VAL A 128 5.87 0.76 -6.07
CA VAL A 128 4.59 1.46 -6.05
C VAL A 128 3.98 1.39 -7.44
N VAL A 129 2.76 0.85 -7.54
CA VAL A 129 2.00 0.78 -8.81
C VAL A 129 1.10 1.99 -8.93
N TYR A 130 0.39 2.37 -7.86
CA TYR A 130 -0.45 3.55 -7.76
C TYR A 130 -0.34 4.23 -6.39
#